data_4c9bf7bdf51b54551bdeb63a8bd4d708
#
_entry.id   4c9bf7bdf51b54551bdeb63a8bd4d708
#
_cell.length_a   1.000
_cell.length_b   1.000
_cell.length_c   1.000
_cell.angle_alpha   90.00
_cell.angle_beta   90.00
_cell.angle_gamma   90.00
#
_symmetry.space_group_name_H-M   'P 1'
#
loop_
_entity.id
_entity.type
_entity.pdbx_description
1 polymer ?
#
loop_
_entity_poly.entity_id
_entity_poly.type
_entity_poly.pdbx_seq_one_letter_code
_entity_poly.pdbx_strand_id
1 'polypeptide(L)'
;MSDYFKDIPTIKYEGRDSTNPLSFKFYDANKKILGKTLEEHLRMAVCYWHTFNWPGGDPFGGQTFLRPWMEAGDKIEQAKDKLNNAFDFFEKLGIPYFCFHDVDVAPEGESFSETEKIQKTIIDEISKKLETSKVKLLWGTANLFSHRRYMSGAATNPDPDVFQYAAAQVKMCMENTMFLGGQNYVLWGGREGYETILNTNMKQEYDQLGRFLNMVAEHKHKIGFKGLLLIEPKPHEPTKHQYDFDSANVFAFLQKYGLEKEFKLNIEQNHAILAKHSFEHEIAYALSNDIFGSIDINRGDYLVGWDTDQFPNNVEELVLPFYYIFKNGGFSSGGLNMDAKIRRQSIDPVSYTHLTLPTMLWV
;
A
#
# COMPACT_ATOMS: atom_id res chain seq x y z
N MET A 1 -5.42 13.33 23.58
CA MET A 1 -4.47 13.05 22.47
C MET A 1 -3.29 12.33 23.08
N SER A 2 -3.07 11.09 22.70
CA SER A 2 -1.92 10.32 23.13
C SER A 2 -0.69 10.83 22.36
N ASP A 3 0.29 11.32 23.07
CA ASP A 3 1.56 11.80 22.50
C ASP A 3 2.59 10.66 22.58
N TYR A 4 2.28 9.58 21.83
CA TYR A 4 2.97 8.30 21.97
C TYR A 4 4.46 8.38 21.62
N PHE A 5 4.80 9.16 20.60
CA PHE A 5 6.18 9.30 20.14
C PHE A 5 6.90 10.55 20.70
N LYS A 6 6.36 11.24 21.72
CA LYS A 6 6.90 12.51 22.23
C LYS A 6 8.39 12.45 22.61
N ASP A 7 8.82 11.33 23.17
CA ASP A 7 10.20 11.15 23.65
C ASP A 7 11.14 10.64 22.54
N ILE A 8 10.62 10.39 21.34
CA ILE A 8 11.42 9.98 20.18
C ILE A 8 11.91 11.22 19.44
N PRO A 9 13.22 11.39 19.25
CA PRO A 9 13.76 12.52 18.48
C PRO A 9 13.48 12.34 16.99
N THR A 10 13.58 13.42 16.22
CA THR A 10 13.61 13.35 14.75
C THR A 10 14.82 12.54 14.30
N ILE A 11 14.58 11.53 13.48
CA ILE A 11 15.60 10.64 12.94
C ILE A 11 16.37 11.38 11.84
N LYS A 12 17.70 11.38 11.90
CA LYS A 12 18.56 12.09 10.96
C LYS A 12 19.66 11.19 10.43
N TYR A 13 20.18 11.54 9.26
CA TYR A 13 21.40 10.93 8.76
C TYR A 13 22.59 11.37 9.61
N GLU A 14 23.32 10.41 10.17
CA GLU A 14 24.50 10.62 10.99
C GLU A 14 25.75 9.90 10.42
N GLY A 15 25.57 9.16 9.33
CA GLY A 15 26.65 8.43 8.70
C GLY A 15 26.88 7.03 9.26
N ARG A 16 27.70 6.28 8.53
CA ARG A 16 27.91 4.84 8.73
C ARG A 16 28.42 4.48 10.13
N ASP A 17 29.24 5.34 10.70
CA ASP A 17 29.92 5.06 11.96
C ASP A 17 29.13 5.54 13.19
N SER A 18 27.92 6.08 13.00
CA SER A 18 27.07 6.51 14.11
C SER A 18 26.74 5.33 15.03
N THR A 19 26.88 5.57 16.32
CA THR A 19 26.45 4.64 17.39
C THR A 19 25.02 4.92 17.86
N ASN A 20 24.39 5.99 17.36
CA ASN A 20 23.00 6.31 17.67
C ASN A 20 22.08 5.29 16.98
N PRO A 21 21.30 4.50 17.73
CA PRO A 21 20.38 3.54 17.13
C PRO A 21 19.20 4.20 16.42
N LEU A 22 18.86 5.45 16.75
CA LEU A 22 17.80 6.24 16.13
C LEU A 22 18.40 7.22 15.11
N SER A 23 19.23 6.72 14.19
CA SER A 23 19.80 7.50 13.10
C SER A 23 19.82 6.72 11.79
N PHE A 24 19.72 7.43 10.68
CA PHE A 24 20.02 6.87 9.37
C PHE A 24 21.54 6.78 9.17
N LYS A 25 22.04 5.58 8.86
CA LYS A 25 23.47 5.34 8.67
C LYS A 25 23.89 5.35 7.21
N PHE A 26 22.97 5.00 6.32
CA PHE A 26 23.22 4.87 4.89
C PHE A 26 22.33 5.79 4.06
N TYR A 27 21.12 6.07 4.49
CA TYR A 27 20.18 6.94 3.81
C TYR A 27 20.43 8.40 4.17
N ASP A 28 21.07 9.11 3.24
CA ASP A 28 21.17 10.58 3.23
C ASP A 28 20.20 11.11 2.18
N ALA A 29 19.04 11.59 2.63
CA ALA A 29 17.98 12.09 1.75
C ALA A 29 18.47 13.15 0.73
N ASN A 30 19.48 13.95 1.11
CA ASN A 30 20.01 15.04 0.32
C ASN A 30 21.16 14.63 -0.62
N LYS A 31 21.69 13.41 -0.46
CA LYS A 31 22.79 12.92 -1.31
C LYS A 31 22.34 12.85 -2.75
N LYS A 32 23.06 13.53 -3.61
CA LYS A 32 22.76 13.54 -5.06
C LYS A 32 23.44 12.38 -5.77
N ILE A 33 22.65 11.65 -6.55
CA ILE A 33 23.08 10.58 -7.44
C ILE A 33 22.40 10.82 -8.80
N LEU A 34 23.14 10.81 -9.89
CA LEU A 34 22.61 11.03 -11.23
C LEU A 34 21.73 12.29 -11.35
N GLY A 35 22.07 13.34 -10.62
CA GLY A 35 21.41 14.65 -10.70
C GLY A 35 20.17 14.84 -9.79
N LYS A 36 19.67 13.79 -9.15
CA LYS A 36 18.56 13.82 -8.18
C LYS A 36 19.05 13.45 -6.79
N THR A 37 18.32 13.88 -5.76
CA THR A 37 18.56 13.44 -4.37
C THR A 37 18.07 12.01 -4.18
N LEU A 38 18.55 11.32 -3.13
CA LEU A 38 18.03 9.99 -2.79
C LEU A 38 16.53 10.03 -2.46
N GLU A 39 16.05 11.10 -1.81
CA GLU A 39 14.62 11.30 -1.56
C GLU A 39 13.82 11.35 -2.86
N GLU A 40 14.31 12.10 -3.85
CA GLU A 40 13.66 12.19 -5.18
C GLU A 40 13.72 10.88 -5.97
N HIS A 41 14.76 10.06 -5.76
CA HIS A 41 14.86 8.76 -6.41
C HIS A 41 13.94 7.71 -5.79
N LEU A 42 13.93 7.60 -4.46
CA LEU A 42 13.26 6.52 -3.76
C LEU A 42 11.79 6.83 -3.48
N ARG A 43 11.44 8.11 -3.23
CA ARG A 43 10.05 8.54 -2.96
C ARG A 43 9.38 7.63 -1.93
N MET A 44 10.09 7.39 -0.80
CA MET A 44 9.68 6.42 0.23
C MET A 44 8.37 6.83 0.89
N ALA A 45 7.51 5.83 1.10
CA ALA A 45 6.24 5.97 1.79
C ALA A 45 6.13 4.98 2.96
N VAL A 46 5.38 5.37 3.98
CA VAL A 46 4.97 4.50 5.09
C VAL A 46 3.57 3.97 4.80
N CYS A 47 3.38 2.66 4.90
CA CYS A 47 2.06 2.05 4.82
C CYS A 47 1.29 2.25 6.13
N TYR A 48 0.01 2.69 6.02
CA TYR A 48 -0.80 2.98 7.20
C TYR A 48 -1.29 1.71 7.90
N TRP A 49 -1.63 0.67 7.13
CA TRP A 49 -2.23 -0.58 7.64
C TRP A 49 -1.29 -1.36 8.56
N HIS A 50 -0.10 -1.68 8.14
CA HIS A 50 0.86 -2.42 8.97
C HIS A 50 1.39 -1.59 10.13
N THR A 51 1.66 -0.31 9.88
CA THR A 51 2.28 0.55 10.87
C THR A 51 1.33 0.93 11.99
N PHE A 52 0.05 1.24 11.69
CA PHE A 52 -0.86 1.81 12.68
C PHE A 52 -2.10 0.96 12.98
N ASN A 53 -2.52 0.06 12.08
CA ASN A 53 -3.74 -0.73 12.24
C ASN A 53 -3.51 -2.19 12.61
N TRP A 54 -2.43 -2.79 12.13
CA TRP A 54 -2.26 -4.22 12.33
C TRP A 54 -2.12 -4.56 13.82
N PRO A 55 -3.05 -5.40 14.35
CA PRO A 55 -3.07 -5.74 15.77
C PRO A 55 -2.19 -6.94 16.13
N GLY A 56 -1.37 -7.44 15.19
CA GLY A 56 -0.57 -8.64 15.37
C GLY A 56 -1.34 -9.94 15.13
N GLY A 57 -2.47 -9.87 14.43
CA GLY A 57 -3.26 -11.06 14.07
C GLY A 57 -2.62 -11.90 12.97
N ASP A 58 -2.84 -13.21 13.03
CA ASP A 58 -2.46 -14.19 12.02
C ASP A 58 -3.43 -15.38 12.05
N PRO A 59 -3.25 -16.43 11.23
CA PRO A 59 -4.14 -17.61 11.25
C PRO A 59 -4.17 -18.38 12.57
N PHE A 60 -3.24 -18.12 13.49
CA PHE A 60 -3.12 -18.82 14.77
C PHE A 60 -3.70 -18.02 15.95
N GLY A 61 -4.06 -16.78 15.73
CA GLY A 61 -4.65 -15.90 16.75
C GLY A 61 -4.54 -14.44 16.39
N GLY A 62 -5.02 -13.58 17.26
CA GLY A 62 -5.05 -12.14 16.98
C GLY A 62 -4.69 -11.28 18.18
N GLN A 63 -4.53 -10.00 17.93
CA GLN A 63 -4.31 -8.95 18.93
C GLN A 63 -3.11 -9.22 19.86
N THR A 64 -1.97 -9.54 19.28
CA THR A 64 -0.72 -9.68 20.02
C THR A 64 0.03 -8.36 20.17
N PHE A 65 -0.42 -7.29 19.50
CA PHE A 65 0.16 -5.95 19.57
C PHE A 65 -0.75 -4.99 20.29
N LEU A 66 -0.14 -4.14 21.11
CA LEU A 66 -0.80 -2.99 21.72
C LEU A 66 -0.75 -1.79 20.78
N ARG A 67 -1.89 -1.14 20.61
CA ARG A 67 -2.01 0.10 19.84
C ARG A 67 -2.74 1.13 20.70
N PRO A 68 -2.04 1.96 21.46
CA PRO A 68 -2.67 2.87 22.45
C PRO A 68 -3.78 3.75 21.85
N TRP A 69 -3.62 4.18 20.61
CA TRP A 69 -4.63 4.95 19.89
C TRP A 69 -5.89 4.14 19.48
N MET A 70 -5.91 2.82 19.71
CA MET A 70 -7.06 1.96 19.45
C MET A 70 -7.86 1.61 20.71
N GLU A 71 -7.40 2.01 21.90
CA GLU A 71 -7.98 1.57 23.16
C GLU A 71 -9.06 2.51 23.70
N ALA A 72 -9.04 3.79 23.30
CA ALA A 72 -9.87 4.83 23.92
C ALA A 72 -11.02 5.30 23.02
N GLY A 73 -12.17 5.59 23.64
CA GLY A 73 -13.26 6.32 23.01
C GLY A 73 -14.05 5.57 21.94
N ASP A 74 -14.79 6.32 21.17
CA ASP A 74 -15.47 5.80 19.99
C ASP A 74 -14.51 5.66 18.80
N LYS A 75 -14.95 4.98 17.75
CA LYS A 75 -14.11 4.68 16.57
C LYS A 75 -13.62 5.92 15.81
N ILE A 76 -14.37 7.02 15.86
CA ILE A 76 -13.99 8.27 15.19
C ILE A 76 -12.87 8.96 15.98
N GLU A 77 -12.98 8.99 17.31
CA GLU A 77 -11.91 9.51 18.17
C GLU A 77 -10.64 8.63 18.08
N GLN A 78 -10.79 7.30 18.01
CA GLN A 78 -9.66 6.40 17.74
C GLN A 78 -8.99 6.72 16.38
N ALA A 79 -9.77 6.97 15.33
CA ALA A 79 -9.23 7.35 14.03
C ALA A 79 -8.46 8.68 14.08
N LYS A 80 -8.96 9.69 14.83
CA LYS A 80 -8.28 10.97 15.02
C LYS A 80 -7.00 10.83 15.84
N ASP A 81 -7.02 10.06 16.91
CA ASP A 81 -5.83 9.80 17.72
C ASP A 81 -4.76 9.06 16.93
N LYS A 82 -5.17 8.05 16.16
CA LYS A 82 -4.30 7.34 15.23
C LYS A 82 -3.69 8.28 14.20
N LEU A 83 -4.49 9.16 13.59
CA LEU A 83 -4.03 10.16 12.64
C LEU A 83 -2.98 11.09 13.23
N ASN A 84 -3.17 11.56 14.45
CA ASN A 84 -2.20 12.42 15.13
C ASN A 84 -0.87 11.71 15.36
N ASN A 85 -0.90 10.46 15.84
CA ASN A 85 0.30 9.65 16.02
C ASN A 85 0.98 9.30 14.69
N ALA A 86 0.20 9.06 13.63
CA ALA A 86 0.76 8.76 12.31
C ALA A 86 1.55 9.95 11.75
N PHE A 87 1.02 11.16 11.81
CA PHE A 87 1.73 12.34 11.32
C PHE A 87 2.95 12.68 12.17
N ASP A 88 2.89 12.55 13.50
CA ASP A 88 4.08 12.69 14.36
C ASP A 88 5.16 11.65 13.97
N PHE A 89 4.76 10.41 13.73
CA PHE A 89 5.66 9.36 13.26
C PHE A 89 6.32 9.69 11.91
N PHE A 90 5.52 10.11 10.91
CA PHE A 90 6.05 10.45 9.59
C PHE A 90 7.07 11.59 9.66
N GLU A 91 6.77 12.63 10.42
CA GLU A 91 7.64 13.81 10.58
C GLU A 91 8.93 13.48 11.32
N LYS A 92 8.85 12.66 12.38
CA LYS A 92 10.02 12.20 13.11
C LYS A 92 10.89 11.26 12.30
N LEU A 93 10.27 10.40 11.50
CA LEU A 93 10.99 9.51 10.61
C LEU A 93 11.60 10.27 9.41
N GLY A 94 11.03 11.42 9.03
CA GLY A 94 11.50 12.21 7.90
C GLY A 94 11.23 11.56 6.54
N ILE A 95 10.20 10.74 6.44
CA ILE A 95 9.78 10.07 5.20
C ILE A 95 8.72 10.93 4.48
N PRO A 96 8.89 11.19 3.15
CA PRO A 96 8.10 12.20 2.45
C PRO A 96 6.69 11.77 2.07
N TYR A 97 6.35 10.46 2.14
CA TYR A 97 5.06 9.97 1.68
C TYR A 97 4.44 8.95 2.64
N PHE A 98 3.13 8.75 2.49
CA PHE A 98 2.38 7.65 3.11
C PHE A 98 1.34 7.09 2.12
N CYS A 99 0.83 5.89 2.43
CA CYS A 99 -0.20 5.19 1.68
C CYS A 99 -1.27 4.68 2.66
N PHE A 100 -2.53 4.56 2.21
CA PHE A 100 -3.62 4.05 3.06
C PHE A 100 -4.69 3.31 2.27
N HIS A 101 -5.41 2.40 2.95
CA HIS A 101 -6.75 1.99 2.56
C HIS A 101 -7.78 2.89 3.24
N ASP A 102 -8.92 3.10 2.61
CA ASP A 102 -10.02 3.93 3.15
C ASP A 102 -10.40 3.54 4.59
N VAL A 103 -10.51 2.23 4.89
CA VAL A 103 -10.86 1.72 6.23
C VAL A 103 -9.72 1.84 7.24
N ASP A 104 -8.48 2.07 6.80
CA ASP A 104 -7.35 2.27 7.71
C ASP A 104 -7.46 3.60 8.43
N VAL A 105 -7.88 4.63 7.72
CA VAL A 105 -7.94 6.00 8.23
C VAL A 105 -9.27 6.31 8.89
N ALA A 106 -10.38 5.73 8.42
CA ALA A 106 -11.71 6.01 8.95
C ALA A 106 -12.53 4.71 9.10
N PRO A 107 -13.30 4.55 10.18
CA PRO A 107 -14.16 3.37 10.36
C PRO A 107 -15.32 3.39 9.35
N GLU A 108 -15.79 2.19 9.01
CA GLU A 108 -17.02 2.00 8.25
C GLU A 108 -18.26 2.24 9.15
N GLY A 109 -19.27 2.93 8.62
CA GLY A 109 -20.57 3.13 9.28
C GLY A 109 -21.56 1.99 9.00
N GLU A 110 -22.74 2.08 9.59
CA GLU A 110 -23.82 1.10 9.40
C GLU A 110 -24.44 1.14 7.99
N SER A 111 -24.23 2.23 7.24
CA SER A 111 -24.67 2.41 5.87
C SER A 111 -23.57 3.10 5.04
N PHE A 112 -23.66 2.96 3.70
CA PHE A 112 -22.73 3.66 2.82
C PHE A 112 -22.76 5.18 3.02
N SER A 113 -23.94 5.77 3.18
CA SER A 113 -24.09 7.22 3.43
C SER A 113 -23.47 7.67 4.77
N GLU A 114 -23.50 6.81 5.79
CA GLU A 114 -22.82 7.09 7.04
C GLU A 114 -21.30 6.96 6.88
N THR A 115 -20.85 5.94 6.18
CA THR A 115 -19.44 5.77 5.83
C THR A 115 -18.89 7.00 5.08
N GLU A 116 -19.63 7.52 4.10
CA GLU A 116 -19.23 8.75 3.38
C GLU A 116 -19.06 9.94 4.33
N LYS A 117 -19.96 10.13 5.30
CA LYS A 117 -19.86 11.21 6.29
C LYS A 117 -18.66 11.06 7.21
N ILE A 118 -18.41 9.84 7.68
CA ILE A 118 -17.28 9.53 8.53
C ILE A 118 -15.97 9.73 7.75
N GLN A 119 -15.90 9.19 6.53
CA GLN A 119 -14.76 9.39 5.63
C GLN A 119 -14.48 10.85 5.42
N LYS A 120 -15.51 11.63 5.06
CA LYS A 120 -15.35 13.07 4.87
C LYS A 120 -14.76 13.76 6.10
N THR A 121 -15.24 13.42 7.31
CA THR A 121 -14.75 14.01 8.55
C THR A 121 -13.25 13.75 8.75
N ILE A 122 -12.80 12.53 8.55
CA ILE A 122 -11.39 12.17 8.73
C ILE A 122 -10.51 12.69 7.58
N ILE A 123 -10.99 12.66 6.36
CA ILE A 123 -10.30 13.21 5.18
C ILE A 123 -10.08 14.73 5.33
N ASP A 124 -11.07 15.47 5.84
CA ASP A 124 -10.92 16.89 6.16
C ASP A 124 -9.83 17.13 7.24
N GLU A 125 -9.70 16.24 8.25
CA GLU A 125 -8.62 16.33 9.24
C GLU A 125 -7.25 15.97 8.63
N ILE A 126 -7.17 14.97 7.76
CA ILE A 126 -5.93 14.64 7.01
C ILE A 126 -5.51 15.85 6.17
N SER A 127 -6.45 16.47 5.46
CA SER A 127 -6.15 17.66 4.63
C SER A 127 -5.52 18.79 5.45
N LYS A 128 -6.07 19.09 6.64
CA LYS A 128 -5.49 20.10 7.55
C LYS A 128 -4.04 19.73 7.98
N LYS A 129 -3.79 18.45 8.24
CA LYS A 129 -2.43 17.99 8.56
C LYS A 129 -1.47 18.18 7.38
N LEU A 130 -1.92 17.87 6.17
CA LEU A 130 -1.11 18.03 4.96
C LEU A 130 -0.78 19.49 4.65
N GLU A 131 -1.62 20.45 5.01
CA GLU A 131 -1.35 21.90 4.84
C GLU A 131 -0.13 22.37 5.64
N THR A 132 0.17 21.73 6.77
CA THR A 132 1.24 22.14 7.70
C THR A 132 2.44 21.19 7.67
N SER A 133 2.28 20.01 7.07
CA SER A 133 3.32 18.98 6.97
C SER A 133 4.02 18.99 5.61
N LYS A 134 5.23 18.46 5.56
CA LYS A 134 5.94 18.16 4.31
C LYS A 134 5.55 16.80 3.71
N VAL A 135 4.84 16.00 4.48
CA VAL A 135 4.40 14.66 4.08
C VAL A 135 3.30 14.77 3.02
N LYS A 136 3.29 13.85 2.08
CA LYS A 136 2.35 13.80 0.95
C LYS A 136 1.72 12.41 0.85
N LEU A 137 0.57 12.33 0.22
CA LEU A 137 -0.06 11.06 -0.10
C LEU A 137 0.54 10.49 -1.40
N LEU A 138 1.17 9.31 -1.34
CA LEU A 138 1.66 8.63 -2.52
C LEU A 138 0.51 7.96 -3.28
N TRP A 139 -0.32 7.21 -2.58
CA TRP A 139 -1.55 6.64 -3.11
C TRP A 139 -2.55 6.27 -2.01
N GLY A 140 -3.82 6.30 -2.37
CA GLY A 140 -4.92 5.73 -1.61
C GLY A 140 -5.52 4.54 -2.35
N THR A 141 -6.25 3.68 -1.63
CA THR A 141 -6.98 2.55 -2.20
C THR A 141 -8.21 2.21 -1.36
N ALA A 142 -9.22 1.63 -1.99
CA ALA A 142 -10.38 1.08 -1.31
C ALA A 142 -10.08 -0.37 -0.85
N ASN A 143 -10.37 -0.67 0.41
CA ASN A 143 -10.29 -2.04 0.93
C ASN A 143 -11.52 -2.84 0.47
N LEU A 144 -11.38 -3.58 -0.61
CA LEU A 144 -12.43 -4.41 -1.19
C LEU A 144 -12.30 -5.90 -0.80
N PHE A 145 -11.68 -6.20 0.33
CA PHE A 145 -11.34 -7.59 0.70
C PHE A 145 -11.58 -7.95 2.17
N SER A 146 -11.50 -7.00 3.11
CA SER A 146 -11.60 -7.31 4.54
C SER A 146 -13.04 -7.51 5.01
N HIS A 147 -14.01 -6.77 4.49
CA HIS A 147 -15.39 -6.90 4.93
C HIS A 147 -16.03 -8.17 4.37
N ARG A 148 -16.86 -8.83 5.17
CA ARG A 148 -17.54 -10.10 4.81
C ARG A 148 -18.37 -10.04 3.52
N ARG A 149 -18.81 -8.84 3.07
CA ARG A 149 -19.54 -8.69 1.80
C ARG A 149 -18.70 -9.14 0.61
N TYR A 150 -17.39 -9.03 0.71
CA TYR A 150 -16.43 -9.36 -0.34
C TYR A 150 -15.92 -10.81 -0.30
N MET A 151 -16.58 -11.68 0.47
CA MET A 151 -16.16 -13.09 0.61
C MET A 151 -16.10 -13.86 -0.72
N SER A 152 -16.86 -13.43 -1.72
CA SER A 152 -16.88 -14.01 -3.08
C SER A 152 -16.42 -13.02 -4.14
N GLY A 153 -15.44 -12.18 -3.81
CA GLY A 153 -14.95 -11.10 -4.65
C GLY A 153 -15.72 -9.79 -4.45
N ALA A 154 -15.22 -8.73 -5.02
CA ALA A 154 -15.83 -7.42 -5.08
C ALA A 154 -16.19 -7.07 -6.54
N ALA A 155 -15.18 -6.85 -7.39
CA ALA A 155 -15.35 -6.58 -8.81
C ALA A 155 -15.79 -7.81 -9.60
N THR A 156 -15.49 -9.01 -9.12
CA THR A 156 -15.91 -10.29 -9.70
C THR A 156 -17.17 -10.87 -9.08
N ASN A 157 -17.72 -10.23 -8.04
CA ASN A 157 -18.84 -10.78 -7.28
C ASN A 157 -20.06 -10.99 -8.16
N PRO A 158 -20.73 -12.17 -8.11
CA PRO A 158 -21.93 -12.43 -8.86
C PRO A 158 -23.16 -11.64 -8.37
N ASP A 159 -23.11 -11.13 -7.12
CA ASP A 159 -24.15 -10.29 -6.53
C ASP A 159 -24.00 -8.85 -7.05
N PRO A 160 -24.98 -8.30 -7.80
CA PRO A 160 -24.92 -6.95 -8.33
C PRO A 160 -24.89 -5.87 -7.24
N ASP A 161 -25.45 -6.12 -6.07
CA ASP A 161 -25.45 -5.16 -4.97
C ASP A 161 -24.03 -5.02 -4.37
N VAL A 162 -23.30 -6.13 -4.26
CA VAL A 162 -21.90 -6.12 -3.83
C VAL A 162 -21.02 -5.42 -4.85
N PHE A 163 -21.19 -5.71 -6.15
CA PHE A 163 -20.48 -5.04 -7.23
C PHE A 163 -20.70 -3.53 -7.21
N GLN A 164 -21.96 -3.09 -7.04
CA GLN A 164 -22.30 -1.67 -6.97
C GLN A 164 -21.71 -0.99 -5.73
N TYR A 165 -21.74 -1.67 -4.58
CA TYR A 165 -21.13 -1.16 -3.36
C TYR A 165 -19.62 -0.98 -3.53
N ALA A 166 -18.93 -1.97 -4.09
CA ALA A 166 -17.52 -1.90 -4.39
C ALA A 166 -17.17 -0.73 -5.32
N ALA A 167 -17.96 -0.54 -6.38
CA ALA A 167 -17.78 0.57 -7.31
C ALA A 167 -17.98 1.93 -6.62
N ALA A 168 -18.98 2.06 -5.75
CA ALA A 168 -19.22 3.27 -4.98
C ALA A 168 -18.07 3.55 -3.99
N GLN A 169 -17.53 2.51 -3.35
CA GLN A 169 -16.40 2.63 -2.42
C GLN A 169 -15.12 3.07 -3.15
N VAL A 170 -14.81 2.49 -4.32
CA VAL A 170 -13.67 2.92 -5.15
C VAL A 170 -13.84 4.36 -5.60
N LYS A 171 -15.04 4.73 -6.06
CA LYS A 171 -15.35 6.11 -6.45
C LYS A 171 -15.04 7.09 -5.30
N MET A 172 -15.60 6.86 -4.13
CA MET A 172 -15.41 7.69 -2.94
C MET A 172 -13.93 7.79 -2.57
N CYS A 173 -13.23 6.65 -2.51
CA CYS A 173 -11.83 6.62 -2.12
C CYS A 173 -10.91 7.31 -3.15
N MET A 174 -11.19 7.18 -4.45
CA MET A 174 -10.44 7.89 -5.50
C MET A 174 -10.66 9.41 -5.43
N GLU A 175 -11.89 9.86 -5.19
CA GLU A 175 -12.22 11.28 -5.00
C GLU A 175 -11.50 11.84 -3.76
N ASN A 176 -11.49 11.10 -2.65
CA ASN A 176 -10.74 11.45 -1.44
C ASN A 176 -9.22 11.50 -1.70
N THR A 177 -8.69 10.52 -2.44
CA THR A 177 -7.27 10.49 -2.83
C THR A 177 -6.90 11.72 -3.65
N MET A 178 -7.73 12.08 -4.62
CA MET A 178 -7.54 13.29 -5.43
C MET A 178 -7.63 14.57 -4.58
N PHE A 179 -8.60 14.66 -3.68
CA PHE A 179 -8.78 15.81 -2.77
C PHE A 179 -7.55 16.04 -1.88
N LEU A 180 -6.93 14.95 -1.40
CA LEU A 180 -5.71 14.99 -0.58
C LEU A 180 -4.43 15.22 -1.41
N GLY A 181 -4.52 15.41 -2.73
CA GLY A 181 -3.36 15.56 -3.61
C GLY A 181 -2.55 14.28 -3.81
N GLY A 182 -3.19 13.13 -3.62
CA GLY A 182 -2.60 11.82 -3.85
C GLY A 182 -2.10 11.66 -5.28
N GLN A 183 -0.92 11.06 -5.42
CA GLN A 183 -0.23 11.01 -6.69
C GLN A 183 -0.65 9.83 -7.57
N ASN A 184 -1.19 8.76 -6.97
CA ASN A 184 -1.65 7.57 -7.66
C ASN A 184 -2.85 6.96 -6.91
N TYR A 185 -3.47 5.96 -7.52
CA TYR A 185 -4.53 5.15 -6.92
C TYR A 185 -4.23 3.67 -7.18
N VAL A 186 -4.20 2.85 -6.12
CA VAL A 186 -3.90 1.42 -6.21
C VAL A 186 -5.20 0.60 -6.18
N LEU A 187 -5.21 -0.53 -6.85
CA LEU A 187 -6.22 -1.58 -6.78
C LEU A 187 -5.52 -2.91 -6.52
N TRP A 188 -5.79 -3.49 -5.36
CA TRP A 188 -5.39 -4.85 -5.04
C TRP A 188 -6.61 -5.77 -5.06
N GLY A 189 -6.52 -6.82 -5.86
CA GLY A 189 -7.60 -7.78 -6.10
C GLY A 189 -7.67 -8.92 -5.07
N GLY A 190 -7.48 -8.66 -3.79
CA GLY A 190 -7.30 -9.68 -2.74
C GLY A 190 -8.36 -10.78 -2.65
N ARG A 191 -9.58 -10.53 -3.13
CA ARG A 191 -10.66 -11.52 -3.21
C ARG A 191 -11.10 -11.83 -4.64
N GLU A 192 -10.41 -11.28 -5.64
CA GLU A 192 -10.72 -11.50 -7.05
C GLU A 192 -10.03 -12.77 -7.53
N GLY A 193 -10.73 -13.89 -7.40
CA GLY A 193 -10.20 -15.22 -7.71
C GLY A 193 -11.10 -16.32 -7.20
N TYR A 194 -10.61 -17.55 -7.16
CA TYR A 194 -11.43 -18.73 -6.84
C TYR A 194 -10.66 -19.81 -6.06
N GLU A 195 -11.43 -20.64 -5.35
CA GLU A 195 -10.92 -21.82 -4.67
C GLU A 195 -11.04 -23.09 -5.53
N THR A 196 -12.14 -23.21 -6.29
CA THR A 196 -12.42 -24.35 -7.15
C THR A 196 -13.23 -23.93 -8.38
N ILE A 197 -12.92 -24.54 -9.53
CA ILE A 197 -13.68 -24.31 -10.76
C ILE A 197 -15.09 -24.92 -10.73
N LEU A 198 -15.43 -25.71 -9.71
CA LEU A 198 -16.75 -26.35 -9.61
C LEU A 198 -17.87 -25.36 -9.35
N ASN A 199 -17.58 -24.23 -8.73
CA ASN A 199 -18.55 -23.18 -8.39
C ASN A 199 -18.16 -21.82 -8.96
N THR A 200 -17.26 -21.78 -9.96
CA THR A 200 -16.73 -20.55 -10.54
C THR A 200 -17.06 -20.46 -12.01
N ASN A 201 -17.68 -19.37 -12.42
CA ASN A 201 -17.79 -19.00 -13.82
C ASN A 201 -16.68 -17.99 -14.18
N MET A 202 -15.49 -18.53 -14.42
CA MET A 202 -14.27 -17.74 -14.67
C MET A 202 -14.48 -16.70 -15.79
N LYS A 203 -15.20 -17.06 -16.87
CA LYS A 203 -15.44 -16.11 -17.95
C LYS A 203 -16.25 -14.90 -17.48
N GLN A 204 -17.31 -15.15 -16.72
CA GLN A 204 -18.16 -14.09 -16.18
C GLN A 204 -17.37 -13.20 -15.20
N GLU A 205 -16.56 -13.80 -14.33
CA GLU A 205 -15.76 -13.06 -13.36
C GLU A 205 -14.71 -12.18 -14.05
N TYR A 206 -14.02 -12.69 -15.07
CA TYR A 206 -13.10 -11.89 -15.90
C TYR A 206 -13.81 -10.74 -16.60
N ASP A 207 -14.99 -10.99 -17.20
CA ASP A 207 -15.74 -9.95 -17.90
C ASP A 207 -16.26 -8.88 -16.94
N GLN A 208 -16.66 -9.26 -15.70
CA GLN A 208 -17.04 -8.31 -14.65
C GLN A 208 -15.85 -7.48 -14.17
N LEU A 209 -14.69 -8.11 -13.92
CA LEU A 209 -13.47 -7.40 -13.54
C LEU A 209 -13.05 -6.41 -14.64
N GLY A 210 -13.07 -6.82 -15.91
CA GLY A 210 -12.80 -5.93 -17.04
C GLY A 210 -13.76 -4.74 -17.10
N ARG A 211 -15.05 -4.98 -16.91
CA ARG A 211 -16.07 -3.92 -16.83
C ARG A 211 -15.81 -2.99 -15.63
N PHE A 212 -15.48 -3.53 -14.46
CA PHE A 212 -15.19 -2.74 -13.27
C PHE A 212 -14.00 -1.80 -13.48
N LEU A 213 -12.89 -2.32 -14.02
CA LEU A 213 -11.70 -1.52 -14.30
C LEU A 213 -11.94 -0.45 -15.38
N ASN A 214 -12.77 -0.74 -16.38
CA ASN A 214 -13.21 0.29 -17.34
C ASN A 214 -13.97 1.42 -16.63
N MET A 215 -14.90 1.11 -15.72
CA MET A 215 -15.61 2.12 -14.92
C MET A 215 -14.68 2.95 -14.05
N VAL A 216 -13.62 2.33 -13.48
CA VAL A 216 -12.57 3.02 -12.71
C VAL A 216 -11.82 4.02 -13.60
N ALA A 217 -11.40 3.61 -14.79
CA ALA A 217 -10.71 4.47 -15.74
C ALA A 217 -11.61 5.63 -16.23
N GLU A 218 -12.86 5.34 -16.57
CA GLU A 218 -13.84 6.36 -16.93
C GLU A 218 -14.06 7.38 -15.82
N HIS A 219 -14.17 6.91 -14.57
CA HIS A 219 -14.34 7.78 -13.41
C HIS A 219 -13.11 8.68 -13.19
N LYS A 220 -11.89 8.12 -13.27
CA LYS A 220 -10.64 8.88 -13.23
C LYS A 220 -10.67 10.05 -14.22
N HIS A 221 -11.02 9.78 -15.48
CA HIS A 221 -11.09 10.81 -16.51
C HIS A 221 -12.19 11.83 -16.23
N LYS A 222 -13.36 11.38 -15.78
CA LYS A 222 -14.51 12.23 -15.43
C LYS A 222 -14.19 13.24 -14.35
N ILE A 223 -13.47 12.84 -13.29
CA ILE A 223 -13.09 13.74 -12.19
C ILE A 223 -11.81 14.51 -12.48
N GLY A 224 -11.08 14.17 -13.55
CA GLY A 224 -9.82 14.81 -13.93
C GLY A 224 -8.62 14.41 -13.08
N PHE A 225 -8.67 13.26 -12.40
CA PHE A 225 -7.54 12.74 -11.63
C PHE A 225 -6.36 12.42 -12.56
N LYS A 226 -5.20 13.01 -12.27
CA LYS A 226 -3.99 12.90 -13.11
C LYS A 226 -3.03 11.80 -12.68
N GLY A 227 -3.27 11.20 -11.52
CA GLY A 227 -2.44 10.11 -10.99
C GLY A 227 -2.53 8.85 -11.83
N LEU A 228 -1.57 7.94 -11.64
CA LEU A 228 -1.63 6.61 -12.24
C LEU A 228 -2.70 5.77 -11.53
N LEU A 229 -3.37 4.90 -12.29
CA LEU A 229 -4.09 3.76 -11.77
C LEU A 229 -3.12 2.58 -11.73
N LEU A 230 -2.99 1.95 -10.58
CA LEU A 230 -2.02 0.89 -10.35
C LEU A 230 -2.76 -0.39 -9.94
N ILE A 231 -2.45 -1.49 -10.61
CA ILE A 231 -2.88 -2.83 -10.19
C ILE A 231 -1.71 -3.48 -9.46
N GLU A 232 -2.00 -4.12 -8.35
CA GLU A 232 -1.03 -4.83 -7.55
C GLU A 232 -1.21 -6.34 -7.71
N PRO A 233 -0.30 -7.02 -8.44
CA PRO A 233 -0.38 -8.46 -8.69
C PRO A 233 -0.13 -9.26 -7.41
N LYS A 234 -0.90 -10.36 -7.25
CA LYS A 234 -0.67 -11.38 -6.22
C LYS A 234 -1.19 -12.74 -6.70
N PRO A 235 -0.43 -13.84 -6.57
CA PRO A 235 -0.83 -15.14 -7.13
C PRO A 235 -1.93 -15.85 -6.34
N HIS A 236 -1.94 -15.68 -5.04
CA HIS A 236 -2.86 -16.31 -4.10
C HIS A 236 -2.85 -15.58 -2.75
N GLU A 237 -3.74 -16.00 -1.85
CA GLU A 237 -3.91 -15.46 -0.51
C GLU A 237 -4.57 -14.06 -0.52
N PRO A 238 -5.83 -13.98 -0.05
CA PRO A 238 -6.58 -15.04 0.62
C PRO A 238 -7.23 -16.08 -0.30
N THR A 239 -7.47 -15.81 -1.58
CA THR A 239 -7.98 -16.83 -2.50
C THR A 239 -6.87 -17.75 -2.97
N LYS A 240 -7.22 -18.98 -3.34
CA LYS A 240 -6.25 -19.97 -3.79
C LYS A 240 -5.66 -19.63 -5.17
N HIS A 241 -6.47 -19.04 -6.04
CA HIS A 241 -6.10 -18.65 -7.40
C HIS A 241 -6.61 -17.24 -7.66
N GLN A 242 -5.75 -16.24 -7.54
CA GLN A 242 -6.08 -14.85 -7.89
C GLN A 242 -5.90 -14.62 -9.39
N TYR A 243 -6.74 -13.74 -9.97
CA TYR A 243 -6.72 -13.44 -11.40
C TYR A 243 -5.54 -12.54 -11.80
N ASP A 244 -5.07 -11.72 -10.91
CA ASP A 244 -3.92 -10.82 -11.03
C ASP A 244 -2.60 -11.48 -10.59
N PHE A 245 -2.38 -12.73 -11.02
CA PHE A 245 -1.34 -13.63 -10.55
C PHE A 245 0.08 -13.02 -10.52
N ASP A 246 0.49 -12.36 -11.59
CA ASP A 246 1.79 -11.73 -11.79
C ASP A 246 1.69 -10.61 -12.84
N SER A 247 2.80 -9.92 -13.09
CA SER A 247 2.87 -8.84 -14.08
C SER A 247 2.42 -9.28 -15.48
N ALA A 248 2.74 -10.49 -15.89
CA ALA A 248 2.40 -11.00 -17.22
C ALA A 248 0.91 -11.29 -17.35
N ASN A 249 0.29 -11.89 -16.31
CA ASN A 249 -1.14 -12.15 -16.29
C ASN A 249 -1.95 -10.85 -16.27
N VAL A 250 -1.53 -9.86 -15.45
CA VAL A 250 -2.19 -8.55 -15.44
C VAL A 250 -2.08 -7.87 -16.80
N PHE A 251 -0.90 -7.89 -17.44
CA PHE A 251 -0.73 -7.29 -18.76
C PHE A 251 -1.61 -7.96 -19.83
N ALA A 252 -1.65 -9.29 -19.86
CA ALA A 252 -2.54 -10.03 -20.77
C ALA A 252 -4.01 -9.71 -20.52
N PHE A 253 -4.42 -9.58 -19.25
CA PHE A 253 -5.77 -9.16 -18.89
C PHE A 253 -6.08 -7.74 -19.39
N LEU A 254 -5.18 -6.80 -19.14
CA LEU A 254 -5.35 -5.40 -19.57
C LEU A 254 -5.46 -5.31 -21.09
N GLN A 255 -4.62 -6.03 -21.85
CA GLN A 255 -4.71 -6.10 -23.31
C GLN A 255 -6.05 -6.67 -23.79
N LYS A 256 -6.54 -7.73 -23.14
CA LYS A 256 -7.83 -8.36 -23.49
C LYS A 256 -8.99 -7.38 -23.40
N TYR A 257 -8.96 -6.44 -22.45
CA TYR A 257 -10.05 -5.48 -22.23
C TYR A 257 -9.72 -4.06 -22.73
N GLY A 258 -8.59 -3.87 -23.42
CA GLY A 258 -8.16 -2.56 -23.97
C GLY A 258 -7.77 -1.53 -22.93
N LEU A 259 -7.23 -1.98 -21.79
CA LEU A 259 -6.92 -1.17 -20.61
C LEU A 259 -5.41 -0.96 -20.40
N GLU A 260 -4.55 -1.49 -21.27
CA GLU A 260 -3.09 -1.47 -21.11
C GLU A 260 -2.47 -0.06 -21.09
N LYS A 261 -3.21 0.95 -21.56
CA LYS A 261 -2.79 2.36 -21.52
C LYS A 261 -3.31 3.12 -20.31
N GLU A 262 -4.30 2.58 -19.61
CA GLU A 262 -4.95 3.20 -18.46
C GLU A 262 -4.29 2.82 -17.14
N PHE A 263 -3.74 1.60 -17.07
CA PHE A 263 -3.20 1.04 -15.84
C PHE A 263 -1.70 0.77 -15.95
N LYS A 264 -1.04 0.88 -14.80
CA LYS A 264 0.33 0.43 -14.54
C LYS A 264 0.30 -0.57 -13.39
N LEU A 265 1.46 -1.02 -12.94
CA LEU A 265 1.58 -1.96 -11.84
C LEU A 265 2.18 -1.29 -10.60
N ASN A 266 1.70 -1.72 -9.43
CA ASN A 266 2.37 -1.60 -8.14
C ASN A 266 2.90 -2.99 -7.80
N ILE A 267 4.21 -3.19 -7.87
CA ILE A 267 4.79 -4.53 -7.76
C ILE A 267 5.33 -4.74 -6.35
N GLU A 268 4.79 -5.74 -5.66
CA GLU A 268 5.26 -6.11 -4.34
C GLU A 268 6.29 -7.25 -4.41
N GLN A 269 7.39 -7.09 -3.67
CA GLN A 269 8.47 -8.08 -3.66
C GLN A 269 8.01 -9.44 -3.12
N ASN A 270 7.22 -9.47 -2.03
CA ASN A 270 6.75 -10.75 -1.48
C ASN A 270 5.75 -11.44 -2.41
N HIS A 271 4.91 -10.69 -3.11
CA HIS A 271 3.99 -11.24 -4.11
C HIS A 271 4.74 -11.89 -5.28
N ALA A 272 5.85 -11.29 -5.73
CA ALA A 272 6.72 -11.92 -6.72
C ALA A 272 7.28 -13.26 -6.21
N ILE A 273 7.74 -13.32 -4.96
CA ILE A 273 8.24 -14.54 -4.32
C ILE A 273 7.14 -15.61 -4.24
N LEU A 274 5.91 -15.24 -3.89
CA LEU A 274 4.76 -16.14 -3.88
C LEU A 274 4.44 -16.69 -5.28
N ALA A 275 4.58 -15.87 -6.32
CA ALA A 275 4.46 -16.29 -7.72
C ALA A 275 5.63 -17.17 -8.21
N LYS A 276 6.63 -17.41 -7.36
CA LYS A 276 7.89 -18.14 -7.69
C LYS A 276 8.75 -17.40 -8.70
N HIS A 277 8.65 -16.09 -8.72
CA HIS A 277 9.49 -15.19 -9.50
C HIS A 277 10.50 -14.47 -8.61
N SER A 278 11.60 -14.03 -9.18
CA SER A 278 12.45 -13.06 -8.53
C SER A 278 11.86 -11.65 -8.70
N PHE A 279 12.14 -10.74 -7.77
CA PHE A 279 11.61 -9.38 -7.83
C PHE A 279 12.10 -8.62 -9.08
N GLU A 280 13.37 -8.81 -9.47
CA GLU A 280 13.88 -8.19 -10.70
C GLU A 280 13.19 -8.70 -11.97
N HIS A 281 12.69 -9.95 -12.00
CA HIS A 281 11.91 -10.45 -13.14
C HIS A 281 10.63 -9.64 -13.34
N GLU A 282 9.85 -9.47 -12.28
CA GLU A 282 8.59 -8.71 -12.31
C GLU A 282 8.82 -7.26 -12.74
N ILE A 283 9.84 -6.62 -12.15
CA ILE A 283 10.23 -5.25 -12.50
C ILE A 283 10.69 -5.14 -13.97
N ALA A 284 11.55 -6.06 -14.42
CA ALA A 284 12.05 -6.03 -15.79
C ALA A 284 10.94 -6.28 -16.82
N TYR A 285 10.01 -7.21 -16.52
CA TYR A 285 8.87 -7.46 -17.36
C TYR A 285 7.97 -6.22 -17.47
N ALA A 286 7.63 -5.61 -16.34
CA ALA A 286 6.78 -4.42 -16.30
C ALA A 286 7.40 -3.22 -17.05
N LEU A 287 8.70 -3.00 -16.88
CA LEU A 287 9.44 -1.95 -17.60
C LEU A 287 9.49 -2.21 -19.10
N SER A 288 9.70 -3.46 -19.53
CA SER A 288 9.77 -3.84 -20.93
C SER A 288 8.44 -3.70 -21.69
N ASN A 289 7.33 -3.66 -20.96
CA ASN A 289 5.98 -3.53 -21.51
C ASN A 289 5.32 -2.18 -21.18
N ASP A 290 6.10 -1.20 -20.70
CA ASP A 290 5.63 0.15 -20.34
C ASP A 290 4.47 0.15 -19.31
N ILE A 291 4.40 -0.85 -18.43
CA ILE A 291 3.38 -0.96 -17.38
C ILE A 291 3.94 -0.80 -15.95
N PHE A 292 5.19 -0.46 -15.79
CA PHE A 292 5.77 -0.16 -14.47
C PHE A 292 5.23 1.16 -13.91
N GLY A 293 4.88 1.18 -12.60
CA GLY A 293 4.37 2.37 -11.93
C GLY A 293 4.99 2.62 -10.56
N SER A 294 4.86 1.69 -9.62
CA SER A 294 5.29 1.81 -8.23
C SER A 294 5.73 0.44 -7.68
N ILE A 295 6.31 0.43 -6.49
CA ILE A 295 6.64 -0.81 -5.79
C ILE A 295 6.18 -0.75 -4.33
N ASP A 296 5.76 -1.91 -3.84
CA ASP A 296 5.64 -2.20 -2.42
C ASP A 296 6.82 -3.06 -2.00
N ILE A 297 7.63 -2.52 -1.10
CA ILE A 297 8.87 -3.15 -0.70
C ILE A 297 8.71 -3.86 0.63
N ASN A 298 8.97 -5.14 0.59
CA ASN A 298 9.03 -6.03 1.74
C ASN A 298 9.90 -7.24 1.37
N ARG A 299 9.81 -8.31 2.12
CA ARG A 299 10.49 -9.56 1.81
C ARG A 299 9.64 -10.75 2.24
N GLY A 300 9.52 -11.72 1.38
CA GLY A 300 9.02 -13.05 1.69
C GLY A 300 10.13 -14.07 1.89
N ASP A 301 9.73 -15.30 2.11
CA ASP A 301 10.61 -16.45 2.17
C ASP A 301 10.13 -17.50 1.15
N TYR A 302 11.03 -17.93 0.26
CA TYR A 302 10.71 -18.88 -0.82
C TYR A 302 10.21 -20.24 -0.32
N LEU A 303 10.52 -20.60 0.92
CA LEU A 303 10.15 -21.87 1.53
C LEU A 303 8.87 -21.81 2.36
N VAL A 304 8.52 -20.63 2.90
CA VAL A 304 7.38 -20.46 3.79
C VAL A 304 6.05 -20.53 3.05
N GLY A 305 5.96 -19.94 1.85
CA GLY A 305 4.78 -20.07 0.99
C GLY A 305 3.56 -19.24 1.40
N TRP A 306 3.73 -18.24 2.25
CA TRP A 306 2.71 -17.26 2.61
C TRP A 306 3.28 -15.84 2.60
N ASP A 307 2.39 -14.87 2.66
CA ASP A 307 2.76 -13.45 2.72
C ASP A 307 3.30 -13.08 4.11
N THR A 308 4.61 -12.92 4.20
CA THR A 308 5.29 -12.64 5.47
C THR A 308 5.43 -11.16 5.76
N ASP A 309 5.40 -10.30 4.75
CA ASP A 309 5.58 -8.85 4.84
C ASP A 309 6.75 -8.45 5.74
N GLN A 310 7.88 -9.15 5.61
CA GLN A 310 9.07 -8.81 6.35
C GLN A 310 9.69 -7.53 5.81
N PHE A 311 10.29 -6.75 6.69
CA PHE A 311 11.18 -5.69 6.23
C PHE A 311 12.32 -6.27 5.40
N PRO A 312 12.69 -5.67 4.26
CA PRO A 312 13.78 -6.14 3.42
C PRO A 312 15.11 -6.03 4.19
N ASN A 313 15.87 -7.11 4.21
CA ASN A 313 17.16 -7.21 4.91
C ASN A 313 18.22 -7.88 4.06
N ASN A 314 17.98 -8.08 2.78
CA ASN A 314 18.91 -8.66 1.82
C ASN A 314 19.19 -7.65 0.69
N VAL A 315 20.37 -7.03 0.74
CA VAL A 315 20.79 -6.02 -0.26
C VAL A 315 20.90 -6.63 -1.65
N GLU A 316 21.35 -7.90 -1.77
CA GLU A 316 21.53 -8.58 -3.05
C GLU A 316 20.21 -8.68 -3.83
N GLU A 317 19.10 -8.98 -3.15
CA GLU A 317 17.76 -9.07 -3.76
C GLU A 317 17.24 -7.71 -4.27
N LEU A 318 17.80 -6.60 -3.80
CA LEU A 318 17.34 -5.25 -4.14
C LEU A 318 18.18 -4.56 -5.22
N VAL A 319 19.45 -4.93 -5.37
CA VAL A 319 20.40 -4.26 -6.28
C VAL A 319 19.91 -4.30 -7.73
N LEU A 320 19.49 -5.45 -8.23
CA LEU A 320 19.05 -5.58 -9.62
C LEU A 320 17.72 -4.88 -9.89
N PRO A 321 16.66 -5.03 -9.06
CA PRO A 321 15.43 -4.27 -9.22
C PRO A 321 15.66 -2.77 -9.28
N PHE A 322 16.41 -2.19 -8.34
CA PHE A 322 16.69 -0.76 -8.35
C PHE A 322 17.57 -0.32 -9.51
N TYR A 323 18.55 -1.15 -9.91
CA TYR A 323 19.33 -0.89 -11.12
C TYR A 323 18.42 -0.76 -12.36
N TYR A 324 17.47 -1.70 -12.53
CA TYR A 324 16.52 -1.65 -13.65
C TYR A 324 15.59 -0.44 -13.57
N ILE A 325 15.05 -0.13 -12.39
CA ILE A 325 14.20 1.05 -12.19
C ILE A 325 14.97 2.33 -12.57
N PHE A 326 16.17 2.53 -12.03
CA PHE A 326 16.93 3.77 -12.28
C PHE A 326 17.47 3.84 -13.71
N LYS A 327 17.88 2.73 -14.30
CA LYS A 327 18.28 2.67 -15.71
C LYS A 327 17.15 3.11 -16.65
N ASN A 328 15.90 2.86 -16.28
CA ASN A 328 14.72 3.24 -17.05
C ASN A 328 14.07 4.57 -16.57
N GLY A 329 14.81 5.44 -15.90
CA GLY A 329 14.38 6.80 -15.54
C GLY A 329 13.82 6.96 -14.13
N GLY A 330 13.74 5.88 -13.34
CA GLY A 330 13.23 5.90 -11.97
C GLY A 330 11.70 5.87 -11.90
N PHE A 331 11.18 6.21 -10.73
CA PHE A 331 9.74 6.38 -10.53
C PHE A 331 9.26 7.68 -11.18
N SER A 332 8.09 7.64 -11.81
CA SER A 332 7.41 8.86 -12.32
C SER A 332 6.64 9.54 -11.17
N SER A 333 5.37 9.16 -10.97
CA SER A 333 4.57 9.54 -9.80
C SER A 333 4.52 8.46 -8.73
N GLY A 334 4.94 7.23 -9.03
CA GLY A 334 5.08 6.14 -8.07
C GLY A 334 6.17 6.35 -7.05
N GLY A 335 6.51 5.34 -6.33
CA GLY A 335 7.56 5.38 -5.30
C GLY A 335 7.75 4.01 -4.66
N LEU A 336 8.42 4.01 -3.54
CA LEU A 336 8.72 2.85 -2.73
C LEU A 336 7.88 2.92 -1.44
N ASN A 337 6.77 2.19 -1.39
CA ASN A 337 6.00 2.05 -0.17
C ASN A 337 6.57 0.89 0.67
N MET A 338 6.76 1.12 1.97
CA MET A 338 7.25 0.10 2.89
C MET A 338 6.08 -0.75 3.40
N ASP A 339 5.66 -1.71 2.58
CA ASP A 339 4.59 -2.65 2.92
C ASP A 339 5.11 -3.81 3.78
N ALA A 340 5.57 -3.47 4.96
CA ALA A 340 6.19 -4.41 5.86
C ALA A 340 5.70 -4.24 7.30
N LYS A 341 5.66 -5.34 8.04
CA LYS A 341 5.18 -5.36 9.42
C LYS A 341 6.18 -6.05 10.35
N ILE A 342 6.20 -5.57 11.60
CA ILE A 342 6.93 -6.24 12.66
C ILE A 342 6.12 -7.44 13.17
N ARG A 343 6.80 -8.57 13.40
CA ARG A 343 6.17 -9.80 13.92
C ARG A 343 6.23 -9.90 15.45
N ARG A 344 7.12 -9.14 16.07
CA ARG A 344 7.24 -9.07 17.53
C ARG A 344 7.23 -7.61 17.94
N GLN A 345 6.40 -7.26 18.88
CA GLN A 345 6.34 -5.93 19.43
C GLN A 345 7.15 -5.85 20.72
N SER A 346 7.94 -4.79 20.84
CA SER A 346 8.36 -4.27 22.15
C SER A 346 7.26 -3.36 22.70
N ILE A 347 7.11 -3.32 24.00
CA ILE A 347 6.27 -2.33 24.70
C ILE A 347 6.94 -0.95 24.77
N ASP A 348 8.15 -0.85 24.31
CA ASP A 348 9.00 0.33 24.34
C ASP A 348 8.94 1.02 22.96
N PRO A 349 8.52 2.31 22.90
CA PRO A 349 8.43 3.07 21.64
C PRO A 349 9.75 3.16 20.88
N VAL A 350 10.88 3.20 21.57
CA VAL A 350 12.22 3.22 20.96
C VAL A 350 12.47 1.93 20.21
N SER A 351 12.19 0.79 20.82
CA SER A 351 12.34 -0.51 20.17
C SER A 351 11.38 -0.68 18.98
N TYR A 352 10.16 -0.15 19.07
CA TYR A 352 9.22 -0.13 17.94
C TYR A 352 9.78 0.65 16.76
N THR A 353 10.33 1.83 17.02
CA THR A 353 10.97 2.67 16.01
C THR A 353 12.23 1.98 15.45
N HIS A 354 13.02 1.30 16.27
CA HIS A 354 14.19 0.53 15.85
C HIS A 354 13.87 -0.62 14.92
N LEU A 355 12.77 -1.31 15.12
CA LEU A 355 12.38 -2.44 14.26
C LEU A 355 11.90 -1.98 12.87
N THR A 356 11.39 -0.76 12.78
CA THR A 356 10.96 -0.20 11.49
C THR A 356 12.08 0.54 10.74
N LEU A 357 13.03 1.12 11.45
CA LEU A 357 14.11 1.95 10.87
C LEU A 357 15.29 1.18 10.26
N PRO A 358 15.86 0.14 10.89
CA PRO A 358 17.07 -0.50 10.36
C PRO A 358 16.87 -1.16 9.02
N THR A 359 15.66 -1.59 8.73
CA THR A 359 15.30 -2.28 7.50
C THR A 359 15.04 -1.35 6.33
N MET A 360 14.66 -0.10 6.59
CA MET A 360 14.56 0.95 5.57
C MET A 360 15.93 1.51 5.12
N LEU A 361 17.04 1.07 5.73
CA LEU A 361 18.35 1.74 5.66
C LEU A 361 19.40 1.04 4.80
N TRP A 362 19.08 -0.11 4.21
CA TRP A 362 20.05 -0.93 3.47
C TRP A 362 20.04 -0.67 1.95
N VAL A 363 19.22 0.26 1.48
CA VAL A 363 19.18 0.64 0.05
C VAL A 363 20.04 1.86 -0.26
#